data_3335322c42722504ad18a5b0da9bbbf4
#
_entry.id   3335322c42722504ad18a5b0da9bbbf4
#
_cell.length_a   1.000
_cell.length_b   1.000
_cell.length_c   1.000
_cell.angle_alpha   90.00
_cell.angle_beta   90.00
_cell.angle_gamma   90.00
#
_symmetry.space_group_name_H-M   'P 1'
#
loop_
_entity.id
_entity.type
_entity.pdbx_description
1 polymer ?
#
loop_
_entity_poly.entity_id
_entity_poly.type
_entity_poly.pdbx_seq_one_letter_code
_entity_poly.pdbx_strand_id
1 'polypeptide(L)'
;MPELSFLSPKTTVKSSPIQGRGLFATQKIIKDEIVAVKGGHIFNREALAAVEAMLGSAEIQIGEDLFIGPLTAEEREGSMIFSNHSCNPNIGVKGQIVFVAMRDIEPGEELTHDWAMTDDDDTQMECRCGASDCRKVVTGQDWKRKNLQEKYRGYMSWYLVEMIAREFGQ
;
A
#
# COMPACT_ATOMS: atom_id res chain seq x y z
N MET A 1 8.52 18.84 9.98
CA MET A 1 7.26 18.09 9.77
C MET A 1 7.32 16.85 10.64
N PRO A 2 6.24 16.47 11.32
CA PRO A 2 6.26 15.24 12.12
C PRO A 2 6.42 14.03 11.22
N GLU A 3 7.38 13.16 11.51
CA GLU A 3 7.51 11.86 10.89
C GLU A 3 6.51 10.92 11.56
N LEU A 4 5.41 10.62 10.87
CA LEU A 4 4.35 9.73 11.37
C LEU A 4 4.56 8.29 10.89
N SER A 5 5.01 8.11 9.64
CA SER A 5 5.36 6.80 9.08
C SER A 5 6.86 6.53 9.24
N PHE A 6 7.21 5.28 9.45
CA PHE A 6 8.59 4.82 9.36
C PHE A 6 8.92 4.42 7.92
N LEU A 7 10.06 4.86 7.41
CA LEU A 7 10.67 4.36 6.19
C LEU A 7 12.05 3.78 6.51
N SER A 8 12.37 2.62 5.97
CA SER A 8 13.67 1.97 6.19
C SER A 8 14.83 2.89 5.75
N PRO A 9 15.91 3.01 6.54
CA PRO A 9 17.10 3.77 6.15
C PRO A 9 17.80 3.20 4.91
N LYS A 10 17.42 2.00 4.46
CA LYS A 10 17.87 1.41 3.19
C LYS A 10 17.07 1.90 1.98
N THR A 11 16.21 2.92 2.15
CA THR A 11 15.35 3.44 1.09
C THR A 11 15.52 4.93 0.90
N THR A 12 15.06 5.44 -0.24
CA THR A 12 15.00 6.88 -0.54
C THR A 12 13.77 7.18 -1.40
N VAL A 13 13.22 8.38 -1.24
CA VAL A 13 12.11 8.86 -2.06
C VAL A 13 12.65 9.65 -3.23
N LYS A 14 12.23 9.31 -4.46
CA LYS A 14 12.58 10.04 -5.69
C LYS A 14 11.46 9.96 -6.72
N SER A 15 11.59 10.66 -7.84
CA SER A 15 10.65 10.58 -8.96
C SER A 15 10.49 9.15 -9.45
N SER A 16 9.23 8.72 -9.66
CA SER A 16 8.87 7.39 -10.12
C SER A 16 8.45 7.39 -11.59
N PRO A 17 8.85 6.38 -12.36
CA PRO A 17 8.33 6.18 -13.73
C PRO A 17 6.87 5.71 -13.74
N ILE A 18 6.33 5.23 -12.61
CA ILE A 18 4.93 4.79 -12.49
C ILE A 18 4.04 6.02 -12.30
N GLN A 19 4.26 6.75 -11.19
CA GLN A 19 3.50 7.97 -10.88
C GLN A 19 4.22 8.79 -9.82
N GLY A 20 4.33 10.11 -10.04
CA GLY A 20 4.80 11.09 -9.07
C GLY A 20 6.12 10.73 -8.40
N ARG A 21 6.09 10.42 -7.11
CA ARG A 21 7.24 9.95 -6.32
C ARG A 21 7.05 8.50 -5.90
N GLY A 22 8.16 7.77 -5.78
CA GLY A 22 8.20 6.40 -5.31
C GLY A 22 9.27 6.19 -4.26
N LEU A 23 9.18 5.10 -3.52
CA LEU A 23 10.18 4.64 -2.57
C LEU A 23 11.12 3.66 -3.28
N PHE A 24 12.43 3.88 -3.17
CA PHE A 24 13.43 3.08 -3.88
C PHE A 24 14.47 2.52 -2.90
N ALA A 25 14.91 1.28 -3.13
CA ALA A 25 16.00 0.69 -2.39
C ALA A 25 17.34 1.40 -2.72
N THR A 26 18.10 1.75 -1.69
CA THR A 26 19.48 2.26 -1.79
C THR A 26 20.51 1.19 -1.45
N GLN A 27 20.09 0.16 -0.74
CA GLN A 27 20.86 -0.99 -0.34
C GLN A 27 20.02 -2.25 -0.54
N LYS A 28 20.67 -3.43 -0.58
CA LYS A 28 19.95 -4.70 -0.61
C LYS A 28 19.03 -4.84 0.61
N ILE A 29 17.77 -5.18 0.35
CA ILE A 29 16.75 -5.48 1.34
C ILE A 29 16.44 -6.98 1.20
N ILE A 30 16.51 -7.72 2.28
CA ILE A 30 16.23 -9.16 2.25
C ILE A 30 14.72 -9.42 2.44
N LYS A 31 14.27 -10.56 1.97
CA LYS A 31 12.88 -11.00 2.17
C LYS A 31 12.48 -10.92 3.65
N ASP A 32 11.23 -10.50 3.88
CA ASP A 32 10.57 -10.27 5.19
C ASP A 32 11.16 -9.11 6.02
N GLU A 33 12.14 -8.36 5.50
CA GLU A 33 12.64 -7.14 6.15
C GLU A 33 11.58 -6.02 6.08
N ILE A 34 11.39 -5.29 7.19
CA ILE A 34 10.46 -4.16 7.25
C ILE A 34 11.00 -3.01 6.42
N VAL A 35 10.20 -2.52 5.48
CA VAL A 35 10.55 -1.41 4.59
C VAL A 35 9.81 -0.13 4.91
N ALA A 36 8.59 -0.24 5.42
CA ALA A 36 7.81 0.90 5.89
C ALA A 36 6.80 0.47 6.97
N VAL A 37 6.44 1.40 7.84
CA VAL A 37 5.29 1.26 8.74
C VAL A 37 4.43 2.48 8.54
N LYS A 38 3.19 2.30 8.11
CA LYS A 38 2.25 3.40 7.91
C LYS A 38 1.84 3.99 9.24
N GLY A 39 1.99 5.30 9.37
CA GLY A 39 1.58 6.07 10.53
C GLY A 39 0.61 7.18 10.18
N GLY A 40 -0.04 7.72 11.20
CA GLY A 40 -1.04 8.75 11.07
C GLY A 40 -2.13 8.60 12.12
N HIS A 41 -3.25 9.27 11.88
CA HIS A 41 -4.45 9.20 12.69
C HIS A 41 -5.41 8.15 12.12
N ILE A 42 -6.21 7.55 12.99
CA ILE A 42 -7.27 6.62 12.59
C ILE A 42 -8.58 7.40 12.46
N PHE A 43 -9.26 7.23 11.34
CA PHE A 43 -10.55 7.86 11.07
C PHE A 43 -11.45 6.91 10.27
N ASN A 44 -12.76 7.18 10.26
CA ASN A 44 -13.76 6.38 9.56
C ASN A 44 -13.99 6.90 8.12
N ARG A 45 -14.80 6.19 7.36
CA ARG A 45 -15.15 6.54 5.98
C ARG A 45 -15.88 7.89 5.84
N GLU A 46 -16.65 8.30 6.86
CA GLU A 46 -17.31 9.61 6.85
C GLU A 46 -16.29 10.75 6.83
N ALA A 47 -15.22 10.63 7.63
CA ALA A 47 -14.15 11.63 7.65
C ALA A 47 -13.21 11.52 6.43
N LEU A 48 -13.11 10.36 5.80
CA LEU A 48 -12.23 10.12 4.65
C LEU A 48 -12.46 11.13 3.53
N ALA A 49 -13.72 11.32 3.10
CA ALA A 49 -14.04 12.22 2.00
C ALA A 49 -13.59 13.67 2.25
N ALA A 50 -13.69 14.14 3.49
CA ALA A 50 -13.22 15.48 3.86
C ALA A 50 -11.68 15.57 3.88
N VAL A 51 -11.00 14.50 4.35
CA VAL A 51 -9.54 14.42 4.38
C VAL A 51 -8.99 14.36 2.95
N GLU A 52 -9.54 13.52 2.08
CA GLU A 52 -9.13 13.41 0.67
C GLU A 52 -9.36 14.70 -0.12
N ALA A 53 -10.51 15.38 0.10
CA ALA A 53 -10.79 16.65 -0.56
C ALA A 53 -9.77 17.73 -0.19
N MET A 54 -9.24 17.69 1.02
CA MET A 54 -8.26 18.67 1.52
C MET A 54 -6.82 18.29 1.18
N LEU A 55 -6.46 17.02 1.25
CA LEU A 55 -5.06 16.56 1.22
C LEU A 55 -4.73 15.70 0.00
N GLY A 56 -5.73 15.22 -0.75
CA GLY A 56 -5.58 14.11 -1.69
C GLY A 56 -5.32 12.80 -0.97
N SER A 57 -5.28 11.69 -1.73
CA SER A 57 -5.04 10.35 -1.17
C SER A 57 -3.68 10.28 -0.51
N ALA A 58 -3.66 9.94 0.77
CA ALA A 58 -2.45 9.78 1.59
C ALA A 58 -2.66 8.77 2.74
N GLU A 59 -3.81 8.14 2.77
CA GLU A 59 -4.22 7.11 3.72
C GLU A 59 -3.97 5.70 3.18
N ILE A 60 -4.14 4.71 4.05
CA ILE A 60 -4.42 3.32 3.68
C ILE A 60 -5.63 2.82 4.48
N GLN A 61 -6.38 1.90 3.90
CA GLN A 61 -7.47 1.23 4.60
C GLN A 61 -6.93 0.16 5.54
N ILE A 62 -7.44 0.13 6.78
CA ILE A 62 -7.04 -0.80 7.84
C ILE A 62 -8.20 -1.59 8.43
N GLY A 63 -9.40 -1.42 7.89
CA GLY A 63 -10.63 -2.08 8.31
C GLY A 63 -11.75 -1.73 7.35
N GLU A 64 -12.92 -2.39 7.45
CA GLU A 64 -14.07 -2.15 6.56
C GLU A 64 -14.52 -0.67 6.56
N ASP A 65 -14.37 0.02 7.70
CA ASP A 65 -14.71 1.45 7.86
C ASP A 65 -13.60 2.22 8.60
N LEU A 66 -12.36 1.77 8.51
CA LEU A 66 -11.23 2.41 9.20
C LEU A 66 -10.08 2.65 8.26
N PHE A 67 -9.50 3.85 8.38
CA PHE A 67 -8.36 4.32 7.60
C PHE A 67 -7.31 4.90 8.53
N ILE A 68 -6.04 4.86 8.10
CA ILE A 68 -4.93 5.53 8.78
C ILE A 68 -4.22 6.47 7.82
N GLY A 69 -4.08 7.73 8.22
CA GLY A 69 -3.47 8.76 7.38
C GLY A 69 -3.29 10.09 8.10
N PRO A 70 -2.86 11.13 7.38
CA PRO A 70 -2.73 12.48 7.91
C PRO A 70 -4.10 13.14 8.08
N LEU A 71 -4.21 14.10 9.00
CA LEU A 71 -5.38 14.97 9.14
C LEU A 71 -5.08 16.42 8.75
N THR A 72 -3.82 16.78 8.58
CA THR A 72 -3.40 18.13 8.20
C THR A 72 -2.39 18.12 7.07
N ALA A 73 -2.25 19.25 6.36
CA ALA A 73 -1.28 19.39 5.29
C ALA A 73 0.18 19.26 5.79
N GLU A 74 0.44 19.69 7.02
CA GLU A 74 1.76 19.60 7.64
C GLU A 74 2.15 18.13 7.95
N GLU A 75 1.17 17.27 8.17
CA GLU A 75 1.39 15.83 8.47
C GLU A 75 1.51 14.99 7.21
N ARG A 76 0.97 15.49 6.08
CA ARG A 76 0.82 14.69 4.87
C ARG A 76 2.14 14.04 4.42
N GLU A 77 3.20 14.82 4.32
CA GLU A 77 4.52 14.31 3.89
C GLU A 77 5.06 13.24 4.84
N GLY A 78 4.98 13.48 6.15
CA GLY A 78 5.47 12.55 7.17
C GLY A 78 4.61 11.30 7.34
N SER A 79 3.38 11.29 6.83
CA SER A 79 2.49 10.14 6.83
C SER A 79 2.64 9.25 5.57
N MET A 80 3.23 9.76 4.49
CA MET A 80 3.38 9.02 3.24
C MET A 80 4.37 7.86 3.37
N ILE A 81 4.08 6.74 2.72
CA ILE A 81 5.03 5.62 2.54
C ILE A 81 5.58 5.55 1.11
N PHE A 82 5.08 6.39 0.21
CA PHE A 82 5.52 6.55 -1.19
C PHE A 82 5.56 5.25 -1.99
N SER A 83 4.74 4.27 -1.65
CA SER A 83 4.65 3.02 -2.40
C SER A 83 3.61 3.13 -3.50
N ASN A 84 4.04 3.12 -4.76
CA ASN A 84 3.16 3.08 -5.91
C ASN A 84 2.53 1.69 -6.09
N HIS A 85 1.43 1.64 -6.85
CA HIS A 85 0.82 0.39 -7.21
C HIS A 85 1.62 -0.37 -8.28
N SER A 86 1.74 -1.69 -8.13
CA SER A 86 2.19 -2.59 -9.20
C SER A 86 1.43 -3.90 -9.18
N CYS A 87 1.11 -4.43 -10.37
CA CYS A 87 0.55 -5.79 -10.52
C CYS A 87 1.60 -6.90 -10.29
N ASN A 88 2.90 -6.53 -10.28
CA ASN A 88 4.00 -7.40 -9.88
C ASN A 88 4.81 -6.75 -8.74
N PRO A 89 4.22 -6.66 -7.53
CA PRO A 89 4.80 -5.97 -6.40
C PRO A 89 6.00 -6.70 -5.80
N ASN A 90 6.84 -5.97 -5.08
CA ASN A 90 7.95 -6.53 -4.33
C ASN A 90 7.84 -6.32 -2.82
N ILE A 91 6.85 -5.54 -2.36
CA ILE A 91 6.51 -5.44 -0.94
C ILE A 91 5.03 -5.81 -0.71
N GLY A 92 4.72 -6.27 0.49
CA GLY A 92 3.37 -6.65 0.91
C GLY A 92 3.14 -6.31 2.37
N VAL A 93 1.91 -6.54 2.85
CA VAL A 93 1.47 -6.13 4.19
C VAL A 93 1.57 -7.28 5.18
N LYS A 94 2.07 -6.99 6.39
CA LYS A 94 1.97 -7.85 7.57
C LYS A 94 1.12 -7.14 8.62
N GLY A 95 0.05 -7.80 9.06
CA GLY A 95 -0.95 -7.16 9.93
C GLY A 95 -1.77 -6.13 9.15
N GLN A 96 -1.71 -4.86 9.55
CA GLN A 96 -2.52 -3.77 8.95
C GLN A 96 -1.69 -2.63 8.37
N ILE A 97 -0.51 -2.37 8.94
CA ILE A 97 0.26 -1.14 8.65
C ILE A 97 1.73 -1.40 8.36
N VAL A 98 2.22 -2.62 8.53
CA VAL A 98 3.63 -2.97 8.35
C VAL A 98 3.85 -3.48 6.93
N PHE A 99 4.71 -2.83 6.17
CA PHE A 99 5.12 -3.25 4.83
C PHE A 99 6.47 -3.95 4.90
N VAL A 100 6.54 -5.13 4.29
CA VAL A 100 7.74 -5.98 4.27
C VAL A 100 8.11 -6.37 2.85
N ALA A 101 9.38 -6.66 2.62
CA ALA A 101 9.84 -7.22 1.35
C ALA A 101 9.27 -8.63 1.13
N MET A 102 8.66 -8.89 -0.02
CA MET A 102 8.12 -10.21 -0.40
C MET A 102 9.20 -11.12 -0.99
N ARG A 103 10.30 -10.55 -1.43
CA ARG A 103 11.51 -11.19 -1.96
C ARG A 103 12.72 -10.33 -1.65
N ASP A 104 13.91 -10.81 -1.97
CA ASP A 104 15.09 -9.93 -1.97
C ASP A 104 14.89 -8.80 -2.99
N ILE A 105 15.25 -7.58 -2.60
CA ILE A 105 15.13 -6.36 -3.41
C ILE A 105 16.54 -5.78 -3.56
N GLU A 106 16.96 -5.57 -4.80
CA GLU A 106 18.29 -5.03 -5.09
C GLU A 106 18.28 -3.48 -5.07
N PRO A 107 19.45 -2.86 -4.83
CA PRO A 107 19.57 -1.40 -4.90
C PRO A 107 19.10 -0.85 -6.26
N GLY A 108 18.31 0.22 -6.22
CA GLY A 108 17.73 0.86 -7.40
C GLY A 108 16.32 0.40 -7.76
N GLU A 109 15.83 -0.71 -7.23
CA GLU A 109 14.44 -1.13 -7.44
C GLU A 109 13.46 -0.18 -6.72
N GLU A 110 12.33 0.11 -7.36
CA GLU A 110 11.19 0.77 -6.73
C GLU A 110 10.42 -0.23 -5.87
N LEU A 111 10.07 0.17 -4.63
CA LEU A 111 9.25 -0.60 -3.73
C LEU A 111 7.78 -0.33 -4.02
N THR A 112 7.07 -1.35 -4.50
CA THR A 112 5.68 -1.24 -4.92
C THR A 112 4.83 -2.32 -4.27
N HIS A 113 3.57 -1.99 -3.93
CA HIS A 113 2.60 -2.98 -3.48
C HIS A 113 1.40 -3.05 -4.43
N ASP A 114 0.61 -4.10 -4.34
CA ASP A 114 -0.68 -4.17 -5.03
C ASP A 114 -1.78 -3.69 -4.10
N TRP A 115 -2.62 -2.75 -4.54
CA TRP A 115 -3.73 -2.23 -3.75
C TRP A 115 -4.77 -3.30 -3.39
N ALA A 116 -4.82 -4.40 -4.13
CA ALA A 116 -5.58 -5.59 -3.72
C ALA A 116 -5.16 -6.17 -2.35
N MET A 117 -4.00 -5.76 -1.80
CA MET A 117 -3.55 -6.17 -0.47
C MET A 117 -4.11 -5.30 0.66
N THR A 118 -4.64 -4.11 0.34
CA THR A 118 -5.02 -3.09 1.33
C THR A 118 -6.42 -2.54 1.18
N ASP A 119 -6.97 -2.46 -0.05
CA ASP A 119 -8.14 -1.64 -0.34
C ASP A 119 -9.40 -2.49 -0.54
N ASP A 120 -10.51 -2.00 0.02
CA ASP A 120 -11.89 -2.46 -0.20
C ASP A 120 -12.78 -1.24 -0.39
N ASP A 121 -12.83 -0.72 -1.62
CA ASP A 121 -13.61 0.42 -2.00
C ASP A 121 -14.17 0.29 -3.44
N ASP A 122 -14.85 1.31 -3.93
CA ASP A 122 -15.43 1.34 -5.27
C ASP A 122 -14.53 2.06 -6.30
N THR A 123 -13.27 2.32 -5.96
CA THR A 123 -12.34 2.98 -6.89
C THR A 123 -11.98 2.10 -8.06
N GLN A 124 -11.69 2.75 -9.19
CA GLN A 124 -11.18 2.12 -10.40
C GLN A 124 -10.12 3.01 -11.01
N MET A 125 -8.98 2.44 -11.36
CA MET A 125 -7.85 3.17 -11.92
C MET A 125 -7.22 2.45 -13.10
N GLU A 126 -6.83 3.21 -14.13
CA GLU A 126 -5.94 2.71 -15.19
C GLU A 126 -4.54 2.43 -14.60
N CYS A 127 -4.07 1.20 -14.73
CA CYS A 127 -2.75 0.80 -14.23
C CYS A 127 -1.66 1.00 -15.27
N ARG A 128 -0.60 1.71 -14.89
CA ARG A 128 0.59 2.01 -15.71
C ARG A 128 1.87 1.43 -15.12
N CYS A 129 1.78 0.37 -14.30
CA CYS A 129 2.94 -0.20 -13.60
C CYS A 129 4.00 -0.83 -14.50
N GLY A 130 3.71 -1.07 -15.78
CA GLY A 130 4.67 -1.64 -16.75
C GLY A 130 4.94 -3.14 -16.58
N ALA A 131 4.32 -3.83 -15.61
CA ALA A 131 4.49 -5.26 -15.44
C ALA A 131 3.94 -6.05 -16.65
N SER A 132 4.57 -7.19 -16.97
CA SER A 132 4.13 -8.04 -18.08
C SER A 132 2.74 -8.65 -17.87
N ASP A 133 2.36 -8.88 -16.60
CA ASP A 133 1.05 -9.36 -16.15
C ASP A 133 0.12 -8.23 -15.67
N CYS A 134 0.38 -6.99 -16.12
CA CYS A 134 -0.41 -5.82 -15.75
C CYS A 134 -1.89 -6.00 -16.08
N ARG A 135 -2.76 -5.83 -15.09
CA ARG A 135 -4.22 -5.93 -15.23
C ARG A 135 -4.86 -4.80 -16.07
N LYS A 136 -4.10 -3.73 -16.39
CA LYS A 136 -4.52 -2.52 -17.11
C LYS A 136 -5.54 -1.68 -16.35
N VAL A 137 -6.48 -2.30 -15.68
CA VAL A 137 -7.44 -1.68 -14.76
C VAL A 137 -7.34 -2.39 -13.43
N VAL A 138 -7.18 -1.63 -12.36
CA VAL A 138 -7.21 -2.10 -10.97
C VAL A 138 -8.38 -1.46 -10.25
N THR A 139 -8.98 -2.21 -9.34
CA THR A 139 -10.14 -1.77 -8.58
C THR A 139 -9.95 -2.06 -7.10
N GLY A 140 -10.64 -1.31 -6.24
CA GLY A 140 -10.69 -1.58 -4.81
C GLY A 140 -11.37 -2.91 -4.45
N GLN A 141 -11.95 -3.64 -5.44
CA GLN A 141 -12.55 -4.96 -5.27
C GLN A 141 -11.64 -6.11 -5.76
N ASP A 142 -10.43 -5.81 -6.20
CA ASP A 142 -9.50 -6.82 -6.74
C ASP A 142 -9.08 -7.87 -5.71
N TRP A 143 -9.17 -7.57 -4.40
CA TRP A 143 -8.92 -8.53 -3.31
C TRP A 143 -9.85 -9.78 -3.36
N LYS A 144 -11.02 -9.69 -4.01
CA LYS A 144 -11.96 -10.82 -4.21
C LYS A 144 -11.49 -11.84 -5.24
N ARG A 145 -10.47 -11.49 -6.03
CA ARG A 145 -9.95 -12.36 -7.09
C ARG A 145 -9.10 -13.49 -6.49
N LYS A 146 -9.54 -14.74 -6.67
CA LYS A 146 -8.89 -15.92 -6.10
C LYS A 146 -7.40 -16.01 -6.44
N ASN A 147 -7.03 -15.71 -7.68
CA ASN A 147 -5.64 -15.73 -8.12
C ASN A 147 -4.76 -14.70 -7.38
N LEU A 148 -5.32 -13.55 -6.98
CA LEU A 148 -4.59 -12.55 -6.18
C LEU A 148 -4.53 -12.96 -4.71
N GLN A 149 -5.59 -13.55 -4.15
CA GLN A 149 -5.58 -14.12 -2.81
C GLN A 149 -4.48 -15.20 -2.67
N GLU A 150 -4.33 -16.07 -3.66
CA GLU A 150 -3.28 -17.09 -3.72
C GLU A 150 -1.89 -16.45 -3.86
N LYS A 151 -1.74 -15.50 -4.81
CA LYS A 151 -0.49 -14.79 -5.08
C LYS A 151 0.04 -14.05 -3.85
N TYR A 152 -0.85 -13.42 -3.08
CA TYR A 152 -0.50 -12.55 -1.95
C TYR A 152 -0.76 -13.19 -0.59
N ARG A 153 -0.88 -14.50 -0.53
CA ARG A 153 -1.08 -15.23 0.73
C ARG A 153 0.00 -14.87 1.77
N GLY A 154 -0.44 -14.37 2.93
CA GLY A 154 0.43 -13.92 4.01
C GLY A 154 1.00 -12.51 3.84
N TYR A 155 0.55 -11.77 2.82
CA TYR A 155 0.95 -10.38 2.52
C TYR A 155 -0.25 -9.45 2.27
N MET A 156 -1.44 -9.84 2.69
CA MET A 156 -2.65 -9.01 2.67
C MET A 156 -2.95 -8.46 4.05
N SER A 157 -3.58 -7.28 4.12
CA SER A 157 -4.09 -6.71 5.37
C SER A 157 -4.99 -7.70 6.10
N TRP A 158 -4.83 -7.80 7.41
CA TRP A 158 -5.58 -8.77 8.22
C TRP A 158 -7.09 -8.63 8.05
N TYR A 159 -7.63 -7.41 7.96
CA TYR A 159 -9.08 -7.22 7.78
C TYR A 159 -9.58 -7.84 6.46
N LEU A 160 -8.78 -7.77 5.37
CA LEU A 160 -9.13 -8.42 4.10
C LEU A 160 -9.05 -9.95 4.23
N VAL A 161 -8.08 -10.47 4.98
CA VAL A 161 -7.99 -11.93 5.25
C VAL A 161 -9.24 -12.41 5.98
N GLU A 162 -9.73 -11.66 6.98
CA GLU A 162 -10.98 -11.97 7.68
C GLU A 162 -12.21 -11.87 6.77
N MET A 163 -12.25 -10.86 5.88
CA MET A 163 -13.32 -10.73 4.89
C MET A 163 -13.32 -11.90 3.91
N ILE A 164 -12.15 -12.31 3.42
CA ILE A 164 -11.99 -13.47 2.53
C ILE A 164 -12.49 -14.74 3.23
N ALA A 165 -12.09 -14.96 4.49
CA ALA A 165 -12.56 -16.11 5.25
C ALA A 165 -14.08 -16.11 5.43
N ARG A 166 -14.67 -14.95 5.71
CA ARG A 166 -16.10 -14.77 5.89
C ARG A 166 -16.90 -14.96 4.60
N GLU A 167 -16.41 -14.40 3.48
CA GLU A 167 -17.14 -14.41 2.21
C GLU A 167 -16.95 -15.70 1.41
N PHE A 168 -15.78 -16.31 1.48
CA PHE A 168 -15.41 -17.45 0.63
C PHE A 168 -15.14 -18.74 1.41
N GLY A 169 -15.20 -18.74 2.74
CA GLY A 169 -15.04 -19.94 3.58
C GLY A 169 -13.62 -20.54 3.55
N GLN A 170 -12.59 -19.71 3.45
CA GLN A 170 -11.19 -20.13 3.34
C GLN A 170 -10.42 -19.97 4.67
#